data_4b89e4bb6b549bcf6d353272a8660880
#
_entry.id   4b89e4bb6b549bcf6d353272a8660880
#
_cell.length_a   1.000
_cell.length_b   1.000
_cell.length_c   1.000
_cell.angle_alpha   90.00
_cell.angle_beta   90.00
_cell.angle_gamma   90.00
#
_symmetry.space_group_name_H-M   'P 1'
#
loop_
_entity.id
_entity.type
_entity.pdbx_description
1 polymer ?
#
loop_
_entity_poly.entity_id
_entity_poly.type
_entity_poly.pdbx_seq_one_letter_code
_entity_poly.pdbx_strand_id
1 'polypeptide(L)'
;MAAFEKYRSVYTHDELMERLRRIRHVALDMDGTIYMGMSLFPYTKPFLAGLKELGIGYSFLTNNPSKSIADYLHKLDVLGIHATREEMYTTALATIDYIREHYPAAKRLFLLG
;
A
#
# COMPACT_ATOMS: atom_id res chain seq x y z
N MET A 1 -19.54 -19.67 10.83
CA MET A 1 -20.51 -18.59 10.54
C MET A 1 -20.37 -17.42 11.49
N ALA A 2 -20.27 -17.64 12.81
CA ALA A 2 -20.08 -16.57 13.81
C ALA A 2 -18.81 -15.73 13.58
N ALA A 3 -17.73 -16.33 13.06
CA ALA A 3 -16.48 -15.60 12.77
C ALA A 3 -16.64 -14.56 11.65
N PHE A 4 -17.56 -14.75 10.72
CA PHE A 4 -17.81 -13.80 9.64
C PHE A 4 -18.77 -12.67 10.04
N GLU A 5 -19.65 -12.90 11.00
CA GLU A 5 -20.54 -11.85 11.50
C GLU A 5 -19.76 -10.72 12.19
N LYS A 6 -18.66 -11.05 12.85
CA LYS A 6 -17.78 -10.07 13.51
C LYS A 6 -17.19 -9.03 12.54
N TYR A 7 -17.02 -9.40 11.28
CA TYR A 7 -16.42 -8.54 10.25
C TYR A 7 -17.43 -8.05 9.23
N ARG A 8 -18.72 -8.22 9.53
CA ARG A 8 -19.78 -7.75 8.64
C ARG A 8 -19.74 -6.23 8.51
N SER A 9 -19.81 -5.76 7.27
CA SER A 9 -19.90 -4.35 6.99
C SER A 9 -21.13 -3.72 7.64
N VAL A 10 -20.99 -2.49 8.14
CA VAL A 10 -22.11 -1.67 8.62
C VAL A 10 -23.00 -1.17 7.47
N TYR A 11 -22.55 -1.32 6.24
CA TYR A 11 -23.30 -0.92 5.05
C TYR A 11 -24.13 -2.07 4.50
N THR A 12 -25.26 -1.74 3.90
CA THR A 12 -26.02 -2.71 3.10
C THR A 12 -25.18 -3.11 1.88
N HIS A 13 -25.56 -4.20 1.21
CA HIS A 13 -24.88 -4.64 -0.02
C HIS A 13 -24.86 -3.53 -1.09
N ASP A 14 -26.00 -2.87 -1.31
CA ASP A 14 -26.12 -1.81 -2.32
C ASP A 14 -25.29 -0.58 -1.97
N GLU A 15 -25.29 -0.17 -0.70
CA GLU A 15 -24.45 0.93 -0.22
C GLU A 15 -22.95 0.60 -0.39
N LEU A 16 -22.54 -0.62 -0.07
CA LEU A 16 -21.16 -1.08 -0.24
C LEU A 16 -20.76 -1.05 -1.71
N MET A 17 -21.59 -1.59 -2.61
CA MET A 17 -21.32 -1.60 -4.04
C MET A 17 -21.20 -0.18 -4.60
N GLU A 18 -22.07 0.73 -4.18
CA GLU A 18 -21.99 2.14 -4.60
C GLU A 18 -20.69 2.82 -4.15
N ARG A 19 -20.26 2.53 -2.91
CA ARG A 19 -18.98 3.05 -2.41
C ARG A 19 -17.79 2.48 -3.17
N LEU A 20 -17.79 1.18 -3.44
CA LEU A 20 -16.72 0.50 -4.20
C LEU A 20 -16.60 1.04 -5.62
N ARG A 21 -17.70 1.39 -6.27
CA ARG A 21 -17.69 1.98 -7.62
C ARG A 21 -17.01 3.35 -7.68
N ARG A 22 -16.92 4.04 -6.55
CA ARG A 22 -16.26 5.37 -6.47
C ARG A 22 -14.78 5.30 -6.23
N ILE A 23 -14.26 4.12 -5.90
CA ILE A 23 -12.83 3.95 -5.63
C ILE A 23 -12.04 4.19 -6.92
N ARG A 24 -11.02 5.03 -6.83
CA ARG A 24 -10.11 5.33 -7.93
C ARG A 24 -8.68 4.95 -7.62
N HIS A 25 -8.36 4.74 -6.35
CA HIS A 25 -7.03 4.40 -5.89
C HIS A 25 -7.10 3.52 -4.65
N VAL A 26 -6.19 2.54 -4.56
CA VAL A 26 -6.09 1.62 -3.42
C VAL A 26 -4.69 1.72 -2.84
N ALA A 27 -4.60 1.92 -1.54
CA ALA A 27 -3.36 1.88 -0.79
C ALA A 27 -3.21 0.49 -0.16
N LEU A 28 -2.12 -0.18 -0.47
CA LEU A 28 -1.87 -1.57 -0.07
C LEU A 28 -0.68 -1.64 0.89
N ASP A 29 -0.89 -2.25 2.04
CA ASP A 29 0.22 -2.71 2.86
C ASP A 29 0.92 -3.87 2.15
N MET A 30 2.17 -4.15 2.50
CA MET A 30 2.96 -5.19 1.83
C MET A 30 3.14 -6.44 2.69
N ASP A 31 3.91 -6.36 3.77
CA ASP A 31 4.19 -7.52 4.61
C ASP A 31 2.90 -8.06 5.25
N GLY A 32 2.56 -9.30 4.96
CA GLY A 32 1.33 -9.96 5.44
C GLY A 32 0.06 -9.61 4.67
N THR A 33 0.14 -8.76 3.65
CA THR A 33 -1.01 -8.35 2.82
C THR A 33 -0.86 -8.85 1.39
N ILE A 34 0.25 -8.58 0.73
CA ILE A 34 0.49 -9.02 -0.65
C ILE A 34 1.52 -10.16 -0.73
N TYR A 35 2.38 -10.30 0.26
CA TYR A 35 3.30 -11.41 0.39
C TYR A 35 3.58 -11.73 1.86
N MET A 36 4.13 -12.90 2.10
CA MET A 36 4.72 -13.30 3.38
C MET A 36 6.14 -13.79 3.12
N GLY A 37 7.15 -13.11 3.68
CA GLY A 37 8.54 -13.42 3.37
C GLY A 37 8.82 -13.28 1.87
N MET A 38 9.27 -14.36 1.24
CA MET A 38 9.54 -14.42 -0.21
C MET A 38 8.45 -15.16 -0.99
N SER A 39 7.24 -15.25 -0.45
CA SER A 39 6.11 -15.91 -1.09
C SER A 39 4.95 -14.95 -1.30
N LEU A 40 4.52 -14.78 -2.55
CA LEU A 40 3.29 -14.07 -2.85
C LEU A 40 2.08 -14.88 -2.38
N PHE A 41 1.07 -14.17 -1.87
CA PHE A 41 -0.24 -14.81 -1.70
C PHE A 41 -0.87 -15.10 -3.08
N PRO A 42 -1.64 -16.20 -3.20
CA PRO A 42 -2.23 -16.58 -4.48
C PRO A 42 -3.15 -15.52 -5.09
N TYR A 43 -3.75 -14.67 -4.27
CA TYR A 43 -4.67 -13.61 -4.72
C TYR A 43 -3.96 -12.35 -5.20
N THR A 44 -2.67 -12.17 -4.90
CA THR A 44 -2.00 -10.88 -5.12
C THR A 44 -1.96 -10.47 -6.59
N LYS A 45 -1.43 -11.32 -7.46
CA LYS A 45 -1.35 -10.99 -8.89
C LYS A 45 -2.71 -10.82 -9.55
N PRO A 46 -3.69 -11.73 -9.34
CA PRO A 46 -5.04 -11.54 -9.87
C PRO A 46 -5.70 -10.25 -9.39
N PHE A 47 -5.50 -9.89 -8.12
CA PHE A 47 -6.06 -8.66 -7.56
C PHE A 47 -5.47 -7.43 -8.25
N LEU A 48 -4.15 -7.34 -8.38
CA LEU A 48 -3.49 -6.21 -9.04
C LEU A 48 -3.89 -6.12 -10.52
N ALA A 49 -4.00 -7.24 -11.20
CA ALA A 49 -4.47 -7.29 -12.58
C ALA A 49 -5.91 -6.78 -12.70
N GLY A 50 -6.78 -7.19 -11.79
CA GLY A 50 -8.17 -6.73 -11.73
C GLY A 50 -8.28 -5.22 -11.51
N LEU A 51 -7.44 -4.63 -10.64
CA LEU A 51 -7.39 -3.19 -10.46
C LEU A 51 -7.02 -2.46 -11.74
N LYS A 52 -6.03 -2.97 -12.48
CA LYS A 52 -5.63 -2.39 -13.78
C LYS A 52 -6.74 -2.44 -14.81
N GLU A 53 -7.46 -3.57 -14.90
CA GLU A 53 -8.60 -3.70 -15.81
C GLU A 53 -9.70 -2.69 -15.49
N LEU A 54 -9.93 -2.42 -14.22
CA LEU A 54 -10.92 -1.44 -13.78
C LEU A 54 -10.43 0.01 -13.84
N GLY A 55 -9.18 0.24 -14.23
CA GLY A 55 -8.61 1.58 -14.25
C GLY A 55 -8.37 2.17 -12.86
N ILE A 56 -8.24 1.33 -11.84
CA ILE A 56 -7.97 1.75 -10.47
C ILE A 56 -6.47 1.75 -10.22
N GLY A 57 -5.94 2.90 -9.79
CA GLY A 57 -4.54 3.00 -9.39
C GLY A 57 -4.28 2.37 -8.03
N TYR A 58 -3.03 2.04 -7.75
CA TYR A 58 -2.65 1.53 -6.44
C TYR A 58 -1.26 2.02 -6.02
N SER A 59 -1.06 2.07 -4.72
CA SER A 59 0.23 2.36 -4.10
C SER A 59 0.55 1.33 -3.05
N PHE A 60 1.83 1.04 -2.90
CA PHE A 60 2.34 0.16 -1.85
C PHE A 60 2.81 1.01 -0.68
N LEU A 61 2.29 0.73 0.51
CA LEU A 61 2.65 1.41 1.74
C LEU A 61 3.50 0.50 2.61
N THR A 62 4.49 1.06 3.27
CA THR A 62 5.25 0.36 4.29
C THR A 62 5.61 1.28 5.44
N ASN A 63 5.51 0.77 6.66
CA ASN A 63 6.01 1.43 7.87
C ASN A 63 7.35 0.85 8.34
N ASN A 64 7.95 -0.07 7.58
CA ASN A 64 9.25 -0.65 7.92
C ASN A 64 10.38 0.32 7.57
N PRO A 65 11.12 0.88 8.56
CA PRO A 65 12.17 1.84 8.30
C PRO A 65 13.51 1.20 7.88
N SER A 66 13.61 -0.12 7.91
CA SER A 66 14.89 -0.82 7.72
C SER A 66 15.28 -1.02 6.26
N LYS A 67 14.37 -0.76 5.31
CA LYS A 67 14.62 -0.96 3.88
C LYS A 67 14.34 0.29 3.09
N SER A 68 15.14 0.50 2.03
CA SER A 68 14.93 1.59 1.08
C SER A 68 13.83 1.25 0.07
N ILE A 69 13.38 2.27 -0.68
CA ILE A 69 12.47 2.07 -1.81
C ILE A 69 13.08 1.10 -2.83
N ALA A 70 14.38 1.26 -3.12
CA ALA A 70 15.06 0.38 -4.07
C ALA A 70 15.04 -1.08 -3.62
N ASP A 71 15.21 -1.34 -2.33
CA ASP A 71 15.14 -2.71 -1.77
C ASP A 71 13.75 -3.30 -1.97
N TYR A 72 12.69 -2.54 -1.71
CA TYR A 72 11.32 -3.00 -1.91
C TYR A 72 10.99 -3.22 -3.38
N LEU A 73 11.41 -2.34 -4.27
CA LEU A 73 11.21 -2.51 -5.71
C LEU A 73 11.91 -3.77 -6.22
N HIS A 74 13.12 -4.02 -5.75
CA HIS A 74 13.85 -5.24 -6.09
C HIS A 74 13.12 -6.49 -5.59
N LYS A 75 12.67 -6.47 -4.34
CA LYS A 75 11.92 -7.59 -3.76
C LYS A 75 10.63 -7.88 -4.54
N LEU A 76 9.86 -6.86 -4.85
CA LEU A 76 8.64 -7.01 -5.64
C LEU A 76 8.95 -7.56 -7.03
N ASP A 77 10.00 -7.09 -7.67
CA ASP A 77 10.42 -7.58 -8.99
C ASP A 77 10.78 -9.07 -8.94
N VAL A 78 11.56 -9.49 -7.94
CA VAL A 78 11.88 -10.93 -7.72
C VAL A 78 10.62 -11.76 -7.53
N LEU A 79 9.62 -11.21 -6.85
CA LEU A 79 8.33 -11.87 -6.64
C LEU A 79 7.40 -11.82 -7.88
N GLY A 80 7.81 -11.11 -8.94
CA GLY A 80 7.06 -11.02 -10.18
C GLY A 80 6.09 -9.85 -10.25
N ILE A 81 6.25 -8.84 -9.39
CA ILE A 81 5.47 -7.60 -9.41
C ILE A 81 6.37 -6.46 -9.85
N HIS A 82 6.09 -5.89 -11.01
CA HIS A 82 6.85 -4.77 -11.55
C HIS A 82 6.24 -3.45 -11.06
N ALA A 83 6.68 -3.01 -9.88
CA ALA A 83 6.25 -1.76 -9.28
C ALA A 83 7.18 -0.62 -9.69
N THR A 84 6.64 0.60 -9.74
CA THR A 84 7.41 1.82 -9.97
C THR A 84 7.68 2.55 -8.67
N ARG A 85 8.68 3.43 -8.67
CA ARG A 85 9.00 4.25 -7.50
C ARG A 85 7.82 5.14 -7.08
N GLU A 86 7.04 5.62 -8.03
CA GLU A 86 5.86 6.45 -7.79
C GLU A 86 4.72 5.69 -7.10
N GLU A 87 4.71 4.37 -7.23
CA GLU A 87 3.74 3.51 -6.56
C GLU A 87 4.14 3.17 -5.11
N MET A 88 5.36 3.55 -4.68
CA MET A 88 5.86 3.26 -3.33
C MET A 88 5.71 4.47 -2.42
N TYR A 89 5.21 4.24 -1.21
CA TYR A 89 5.16 5.27 -0.17
C TYR A 89 5.60 4.70 1.17
N THR A 90 6.61 5.31 1.75
CA THR A 90 7.22 4.86 3.00
C THR A 90 7.01 5.86 4.12
N THR A 91 7.19 5.44 5.36
CA THR A 91 7.16 6.34 6.51
C THR A 91 8.22 7.43 6.39
N ALA A 92 9.38 7.12 5.80
CA ALA A 92 10.42 8.12 5.58
C ALA A 92 9.94 9.22 4.62
N LEU A 93 9.31 8.86 3.51
CA LEU A 93 8.73 9.83 2.57
C LEU A 93 7.63 10.66 3.22
N ALA A 94 6.73 10.02 3.97
CA ALA A 94 5.67 10.73 4.69
C ALA A 94 6.24 11.75 5.68
N THR A 95 7.29 11.37 6.39
CA THR A 95 7.99 12.25 7.34
C THR A 95 8.64 13.44 6.63
N ILE A 96 9.32 13.18 5.52
CA ILE A 96 9.96 14.24 4.72
C ILE A 96 8.93 15.20 4.17
N ASP A 97 7.82 14.70 3.63
CA ASP A 97 6.74 15.53 3.10
C ASP A 97 6.14 16.41 4.20
N TYR A 98 5.89 15.83 5.37
CA TYR A 98 5.38 16.56 6.53
C TYR A 98 6.35 17.69 6.96
N ILE A 99 7.64 17.41 7.03
CA ILE A 99 8.67 18.39 7.40
C ILE A 99 8.74 19.51 6.37
N ARG A 100 8.70 19.19 5.08
CA ARG A 100 8.72 20.20 4.01
C ARG A 100 7.52 21.12 4.08
N GLU A 101 6.35 20.60 4.40
CA GLU A 101 5.11 21.35 4.48
C GLU A 101 5.06 22.24 5.74
N HIS A 102 5.42 21.70 6.89
CA HIS A 102 5.24 22.37 8.19
C HIS A 102 6.50 23.11 8.68
N TYR A 103 7.67 22.69 8.25
CA TYR A 103 8.96 23.24 8.68
C TYR A 103 9.89 23.50 7.48
N PRO A 104 9.45 24.32 6.51
CA PRO A 104 10.23 24.50 5.25
C PRO A 104 11.58 25.16 5.45
N ALA A 105 11.82 25.85 6.57
CA ALA A 105 13.09 26.47 6.88
C ALA A 105 14.08 25.53 7.58
N ALA A 106 13.68 24.32 7.92
CA ALA A 106 14.55 23.34 8.59
C ALA A 106 15.68 22.90 7.64
N LYS A 107 16.92 23.05 8.10
CA LYS A 107 18.12 22.67 7.33
C LYS A 107 18.84 21.45 7.89
N ARG A 108 18.53 21.08 9.11
CA ARG A 108 19.13 19.95 9.82
C ARG A 108 18.05 19.15 10.52
N LEU A 109 18.21 17.84 10.46
CA LEU A 109 17.31 16.90 11.12
C LEU A 109 18.15 15.96 11.98
N PHE A 110 17.66 15.65 13.17
CA PHE A 110 18.23 14.61 14.00
C PHE A 110 17.36 13.35 13.85
N LEU A 111 17.96 12.26 13.39
CA LEU A 111 17.29 10.99 13.23
C LEU A 111 17.59 10.11 14.45
N LEU A 112 16.52 9.73 15.16
CA LEU A 112 16.56 8.77 16.23
C LEU A 112 15.92 7.46 15.75
N GLY A 113 16.70 6.38 15.81
CA GLY A 113 16.18 5.10 15.34
C GLY A 113 17.15 3.96 15.48
#